data_0fea820ed59418b05da62733129bbd0f
#
_entry.id   0fea820ed59418b05da62733129bbd0f
#
_cell.length_a   1.000
_cell.length_b   1.000
_cell.length_c   1.000
_cell.angle_alpha   90.00
_cell.angle_beta   90.00
_cell.angle_gamma   90.00
#
_symmetry.space_group_name_H-M   'P 1'
#
loop_
_entity.id
_entity.type
_entity.pdbx_description
1 polymer ?
#
loop_
_entity_poly.entity_id
_entity_poly.type
_entity_poly.pdbx_seq_one_letter_code
_entity_poly.pdbx_strand_id
1 'polypeptide(L)'
;MLRTNWLALTAFLLPVSALAQSSDMVRVPAQIDEGAIPLHGAYVPGADGGEIWTDVGTERWVRNVTQPTLLPVLPDEEVATGAAVIVVPGGGFQFVSIDNEGYPIAQWLADRGIAAFVLKYRVMETPVPEDEFSVHMDRMFAPTPETVPIDIREGLSVAVVDAQAALELVEARSEVWGIDPSRIGMLGFSAG
;
A
#
# COMPACT_ATOMS: atom_id res chain seq x y z
N MET A 1 -19.74 -7.48 -61.81
CA MET A 1 -19.20 -8.58 -60.96
C MET A 1 -18.13 -7.98 -60.11
N LEU A 2 -18.46 -7.53 -58.87
CA LEU A 2 -17.50 -7.06 -57.88
C LEU A 2 -17.11 -8.24 -57.00
N ARG A 3 -15.83 -8.56 -56.97
CA ARG A 3 -15.27 -9.56 -56.05
C ARG A 3 -14.85 -8.85 -54.75
N THR A 4 -15.56 -9.13 -53.69
CA THR A 4 -15.24 -8.65 -52.34
C THR A 4 -14.19 -9.56 -51.75
N ASN A 5 -12.96 -9.07 -51.60
CA ASN A 5 -11.89 -9.77 -50.89
C ASN A 5 -12.08 -9.58 -49.38
N TRP A 6 -12.36 -10.64 -48.64
CA TRP A 6 -12.32 -10.69 -47.21
C TRP A 6 -10.88 -10.96 -46.77
N LEU A 7 -10.23 -9.99 -46.20
CA LEU A 7 -8.98 -10.14 -45.46
C LEU A 7 -9.30 -10.69 -44.04
N ALA A 8 -9.02 -11.96 -43.84
CA ALA A 8 -9.08 -12.55 -42.48
C ALA A 8 -7.87 -12.07 -41.67
N LEU A 9 -8.15 -11.21 -40.68
CA LEU A 9 -7.15 -10.77 -39.70
C LEU A 9 -7.02 -11.88 -38.67
N THR A 10 -5.99 -12.74 -38.80
CA THR A 10 -5.62 -13.74 -37.79
C THR A 10 -4.90 -13.04 -36.67
N ALA A 11 -5.59 -12.77 -35.55
CA ALA A 11 -4.97 -12.30 -34.32
C ALA A 11 -4.15 -13.46 -33.72
N PHE A 12 -2.83 -13.34 -33.77
CA PHE A 12 -1.90 -14.20 -33.02
C PHE A 12 -1.98 -13.81 -31.55
N LEU A 13 -2.76 -14.53 -30.76
CA LEU A 13 -2.66 -14.51 -29.31
C LEU A 13 -1.36 -15.23 -28.93
N LEU A 14 -0.29 -14.47 -28.70
CA LEU A 14 0.88 -14.98 -28.03
C LEU A 14 0.48 -15.32 -26.59
N PRO A 15 0.75 -16.53 -26.10
CA PRO A 15 0.61 -16.81 -24.69
C PRO A 15 1.60 -15.90 -23.96
N VAL A 16 1.09 -14.97 -23.17
CA VAL A 16 1.88 -14.32 -22.12
C VAL A 16 2.15 -15.41 -21.11
N SER A 17 3.26 -16.13 -21.31
CA SER A 17 3.85 -16.90 -20.24
C SER A 17 4.29 -15.88 -19.20
N ALA A 18 3.44 -15.63 -18.22
CA ALA A 18 3.87 -15.05 -16.97
C ALA A 18 4.92 -16.02 -16.42
N LEU A 19 6.19 -15.72 -16.71
CA LEU A 19 7.30 -16.24 -15.92
C LEU A 19 7.02 -15.72 -14.52
N ALA A 20 6.42 -16.55 -13.68
CA ALA A 20 6.52 -16.41 -12.25
C ALA A 20 8.02 -16.50 -11.95
N GLN A 21 8.71 -15.36 -12.01
CA GLN A 21 9.96 -15.21 -11.32
C GLN A 21 9.56 -15.37 -9.86
N SER A 22 9.95 -16.47 -9.24
CA SER A 22 10.10 -16.54 -7.80
C SER A 22 11.18 -15.49 -7.48
N SER A 23 10.75 -14.22 -7.29
CA SER A 23 11.60 -13.24 -6.70
C SER A 23 11.93 -13.80 -5.32
N ASP A 24 13.21 -14.04 -5.07
CA ASP A 24 13.65 -14.49 -3.76
C ASP A 24 13.21 -13.39 -2.78
N MET A 25 12.13 -13.64 -2.04
CA MET A 25 11.66 -12.74 -0.99
C MET A 25 12.73 -12.73 0.09
N VAL A 26 13.27 -11.55 0.38
CA VAL A 26 14.36 -11.40 1.33
C VAL A 26 13.93 -10.45 2.44
N ARG A 27 14.06 -10.90 3.69
CA ARG A 27 13.85 -10.05 4.84
C ARG A 27 14.92 -8.97 4.90
N VAL A 28 14.49 -7.72 5.01
CA VAL A 28 15.39 -6.57 5.11
C VAL A 28 15.16 -5.84 6.43
N PRO A 29 16.13 -5.02 6.89
CA PRO A 29 15.93 -4.18 8.06
C PRO A 29 14.72 -3.25 7.88
N ALA A 30 13.95 -3.07 8.95
CA ALA A 30 12.85 -2.11 8.96
C ALA A 30 13.37 -0.69 8.70
N GLN A 31 12.67 0.03 7.84
CA GLN A 31 12.92 1.46 7.64
C GLN A 31 12.25 2.24 8.77
N ILE A 32 13.01 3.12 9.39
CA ILE A 32 12.47 4.09 10.34
C ILE A 32 12.11 5.34 9.53
N ASP A 33 10.81 5.60 9.41
CA ASP A 33 10.32 6.80 8.75
C ASP A 33 10.37 7.97 9.73
N GLU A 34 11.39 8.83 9.61
CA GLU A 34 11.49 10.04 10.41
C GLU A 34 10.26 10.94 10.17
N GLY A 35 9.57 11.31 11.24
CA GLY A 35 8.34 12.10 11.17
C GLY A 35 7.05 11.30 11.03
N ALA A 36 7.11 9.99 10.93
CA ALA A 36 5.90 9.16 10.99
C ALA A 36 5.21 9.29 12.36
N ILE A 37 3.90 9.47 12.32
CA ILE A 37 3.07 9.73 13.51
C ILE A 37 2.27 8.47 13.82
N PRO A 38 2.41 7.88 15.02
CA PRO A 38 1.59 6.75 15.42
C PRO A 38 0.12 7.14 15.56
N LEU A 39 -0.77 6.29 15.06
CA LEU A 39 -2.22 6.55 15.11
C LEU A 39 -2.85 6.16 16.45
N HIS A 40 -2.33 5.12 17.09
CA HIS A 40 -2.87 4.62 18.35
C HIS A 40 -1.78 4.58 19.43
N GLY A 41 -1.74 5.63 20.25
CA GLY A 41 -0.78 5.72 21.37
C GLY A 41 0.63 6.16 20.94
N ALA A 42 1.58 6.05 21.86
CA ALA A 42 2.96 6.39 21.59
C ALA A 42 3.66 5.27 20.81
N TYR A 43 4.43 5.65 19.79
CA TYR A 43 5.33 4.73 19.12
C TYR A 43 6.39 4.23 20.11
N VAL A 44 6.50 2.92 20.24
CA VAL A 44 7.52 2.27 21.07
C VAL A 44 8.51 1.58 20.13
N PRO A 45 9.71 2.13 19.90
CA PRO A 45 10.71 1.50 19.04
C PRO A 45 11.03 0.07 19.52
N GLY A 46 10.93 -0.89 18.60
CA GLY A 46 11.17 -2.31 18.88
C GLY A 46 10.02 -3.04 19.59
N ALA A 47 8.91 -2.36 19.91
CA ALA A 47 7.69 -2.99 20.41
C ALA A 47 6.76 -3.47 19.27
N ASP A 48 7.10 -3.13 18.05
CA ASP A 48 6.52 -3.63 16.80
C ASP A 48 6.76 -5.14 16.57
N GLY A 49 7.18 -5.84 17.63
CA GLY A 49 7.39 -7.29 17.86
C GLY A 49 7.09 -8.29 16.75
N GLY A 50 6.67 -7.85 15.59
CA GLY A 50 6.26 -8.65 14.46
C GLY A 50 6.34 -7.95 13.10
N GLU A 51 6.50 -6.62 13.02
CA GLU A 51 6.60 -5.92 11.74
C GLU A 51 7.80 -6.42 10.94
N ILE A 52 7.55 -6.84 9.71
CA ILE A 52 8.55 -7.46 8.83
C ILE A 52 8.59 -6.67 7.53
N TRP A 53 9.80 -6.33 7.13
CA TRP A 53 10.08 -5.73 5.83
C TRP A 53 10.67 -6.79 4.91
N THR A 54 10.02 -7.00 3.78
CA THR A 54 10.39 -8.02 2.79
C THR A 54 10.66 -7.35 1.46
N ASP A 55 11.88 -7.50 0.93
CA ASP A 55 12.22 -7.12 -0.43
C ASP A 55 11.75 -8.23 -1.37
N VAL A 56 10.95 -7.86 -2.38
CA VAL A 56 10.44 -8.78 -3.41
C VAL A 56 11.10 -8.52 -4.77
N GLY A 57 12.25 -7.86 -4.77
CA GLY A 57 13.06 -7.57 -5.96
C GLY A 57 12.65 -6.30 -6.72
N THR A 58 11.40 -5.90 -6.65
CA THR A 58 10.87 -4.68 -7.32
C THR A 58 10.47 -3.60 -6.33
N GLU A 59 10.15 -3.98 -5.10
CA GLU A 59 9.70 -3.10 -4.03
C GLU A 59 9.86 -3.79 -2.69
N ARG A 60 9.68 -3.05 -1.59
CA ARG A 60 9.56 -3.62 -0.25
C ARG A 60 8.09 -3.63 0.18
N TRP A 61 7.71 -4.74 0.77
CA TRP A 61 6.43 -4.92 1.43
C TRP A 61 6.60 -4.87 2.94
N VAL A 62 5.66 -4.21 3.61
CA VAL A 62 5.60 -4.19 5.06
C VAL A 62 4.46 -5.07 5.51
N ARG A 63 4.76 -6.14 6.27
CA ARG A 63 3.78 -7.11 6.75
C ARG A 63 3.80 -7.23 8.28
N ASN A 64 2.77 -7.82 8.84
CA ASN A 64 2.60 -7.96 10.29
C ASN A 64 2.68 -6.60 11.02
N VAL A 65 2.13 -5.56 10.39
CA VAL A 65 2.06 -4.22 10.99
C VAL A 65 1.14 -4.25 12.21
N THR A 66 1.67 -3.94 13.36
CA THR A 66 0.96 -3.87 14.64
C THR A 66 0.83 -2.45 15.17
N GLN A 67 1.71 -1.56 14.73
CA GLN A 67 1.71 -0.14 15.06
C GLN A 67 1.47 0.70 13.79
N PRO A 68 0.22 1.08 13.51
CA PRO A 68 -0.08 1.87 12.32
C PRO A 68 0.45 3.28 12.48
N THR A 69 1.00 3.81 11.39
CA THR A 69 1.57 5.16 11.35
C THR A 69 1.09 5.94 10.13
N LEU A 70 1.10 7.25 10.27
CA LEU A 70 0.85 8.20 9.19
C LEU A 70 2.11 9.03 8.95
N LEU A 71 2.69 8.95 7.76
CA LEU A 71 3.86 9.72 7.37
C LEU A 71 3.45 10.95 6.55
N PRO A 72 3.62 12.17 7.07
CA PRO A 72 3.40 13.39 6.29
C PRO A 72 4.49 13.57 5.22
N VAL A 73 4.08 13.88 4.00
CA VAL A 73 4.91 14.34 2.88
C VAL A 73 4.32 15.66 2.43
N LEU A 74 4.88 16.75 2.91
CA LEU A 74 4.32 18.08 2.70
C LEU A 74 4.96 18.73 1.46
N PRO A 75 4.18 19.52 0.70
CA PRO A 75 4.71 20.32 -0.38
C PRO A 75 5.55 21.51 0.15
N ASP A 76 6.37 22.07 -0.71
CA ASP A 76 6.98 23.36 -0.43
C ASP A 76 5.88 24.43 -0.24
N GLU A 77 6.07 25.32 0.73
CA GLU A 77 5.08 26.35 1.09
C GLU A 77 4.69 27.24 -0.11
N GLU A 78 5.63 27.50 -1.02
CA GLU A 78 5.42 28.37 -2.20
C GLU A 78 4.40 27.78 -3.20
N VAL A 79 4.25 26.45 -3.24
CA VAL A 79 3.35 25.74 -4.18
C VAL A 79 2.16 25.09 -3.48
N ALA A 80 2.10 25.16 -2.15
CA ALA A 80 1.05 24.52 -1.37
C ALA A 80 -0.35 25.02 -1.75
N THR A 81 -1.25 24.10 -2.07
CA THR A 81 -2.62 24.40 -2.52
C THR A 81 -3.65 24.37 -1.37
N GLY A 82 -3.27 23.91 -0.20
CA GLY A 82 -4.15 23.63 0.92
C GLY A 82 -4.97 22.32 0.77
N ALA A 83 -4.84 21.61 -0.34
CA ALA A 83 -5.45 20.30 -0.48
C ALA A 83 -4.58 19.21 0.17
N ALA A 84 -5.22 18.14 0.64
CA ALA A 84 -4.53 17.00 1.24
C ALA A 84 -5.09 15.66 0.76
N VAL A 85 -4.23 14.64 0.69
CA VAL A 85 -4.60 13.27 0.32
C VAL A 85 -3.93 12.27 1.26
N ILE A 86 -4.72 11.41 1.87
CA ILE A 86 -4.22 10.22 2.57
C ILE A 86 -4.04 9.12 1.53
N VAL A 87 -2.81 8.67 1.35
CA VAL A 87 -2.44 7.59 0.43
C VAL A 87 -2.49 6.26 1.17
N VAL A 88 -3.32 5.34 0.69
CA VAL A 88 -3.56 4.03 1.29
C VAL A 88 -3.04 2.95 0.34
N PRO A 89 -1.82 2.44 0.53
CA PRO A 89 -1.26 1.41 -0.33
C PRO A 89 -2.03 0.09 -0.23
N GLY A 90 -2.00 -0.72 -1.29
CA GLY A 90 -2.62 -2.03 -1.32
C GLY A 90 -1.76 -3.12 -0.67
N GLY A 91 -2.18 -4.37 -0.87
CA GLY A 91 -1.51 -5.57 -0.36
C GLY A 91 -2.47 -6.62 0.17
N GLY A 92 -3.77 -6.54 -0.21
CA GLY A 92 -4.79 -7.53 0.13
C GLY A 92 -4.98 -7.74 1.63
N PHE A 93 -4.68 -6.75 2.46
CA PHE A 93 -4.63 -6.81 3.93
C PHE A 93 -3.60 -7.80 4.48
N GLN A 94 -2.66 -8.29 3.65
CA GLN A 94 -1.57 -9.19 4.06
C GLN A 94 -0.25 -8.43 4.25
N PHE A 95 -0.08 -7.34 3.52
CA PHE A 95 1.06 -6.45 3.56
C PHE A 95 0.66 -5.04 3.10
N VAL A 96 1.60 -4.11 3.18
CA VAL A 96 1.49 -2.75 2.63
C VAL A 96 2.56 -2.58 1.55
N SER A 97 2.16 -2.31 0.30
CA SER A 97 3.05 -2.01 -0.84
C SER A 97 3.61 -0.60 -0.73
N ILE A 98 4.54 -0.41 0.22
CA ILE A 98 4.94 0.93 0.66
C ILE A 98 5.78 1.68 -0.37
N ASP A 99 6.72 0.97 -1.04
CA ASP A 99 7.65 1.58 -1.99
C ASP A 99 7.02 1.86 -3.35
N ASN A 100 5.95 1.17 -3.72
CA ASN A 100 5.31 1.33 -5.03
C ASN A 100 4.05 2.21 -4.95
N GLU A 101 3.21 1.98 -3.96
CA GLU A 101 1.91 2.63 -3.84
C GLU A 101 1.84 3.65 -2.69
N GLY A 102 2.91 3.77 -1.89
CA GLY A 102 3.03 4.71 -0.77
C GLY A 102 3.90 5.92 -1.08
N TYR A 103 5.20 5.80 -0.85
CA TYR A 103 6.14 6.93 -0.90
C TYR A 103 6.16 7.67 -2.25
N PRO A 104 6.25 6.99 -3.42
CA PRO A 104 6.33 7.69 -4.70
C PRO A 104 5.06 8.46 -5.03
N ILE A 105 3.90 7.93 -4.63
CA ILE A 105 2.61 8.58 -4.84
C ILE A 105 2.51 9.83 -3.96
N ALA A 106 2.91 9.73 -2.69
CA ALA A 106 2.92 10.86 -1.79
C ALA A 106 3.87 11.97 -2.26
N GLN A 107 5.07 11.61 -2.72
CA GLN A 107 6.03 12.56 -3.28
C GLN A 107 5.47 13.22 -4.55
N TRP A 108 4.86 12.43 -5.44
CA TRP A 108 4.23 12.95 -6.67
C TRP A 108 3.13 13.98 -6.37
N LEU A 109 2.35 13.78 -5.31
CA LEU A 109 1.32 14.71 -4.86
C LEU A 109 1.95 15.98 -4.26
N ALA A 110 2.96 15.82 -3.39
CA ALA A 110 3.65 16.93 -2.76
C ALA A 110 4.34 17.84 -3.79
N ASP A 111 4.98 17.28 -4.82
CA ASP A 111 5.58 18.03 -5.93
C ASP A 111 4.54 18.90 -6.70
N ARG A 112 3.23 18.63 -6.49
CA ARG A 112 2.11 19.36 -7.10
C ARG A 112 1.34 20.22 -6.12
N GLY A 113 1.92 20.49 -4.95
CA GLY A 113 1.35 21.36 -3.93
C GLY A 113 0.23 20.71 -3.11
N ILE A 114 0.06 19.40 -3.17
CA ILE A 114 -0.93 18.66 -2.41
C ILE A 114 -0.23 17.96 -1.24
N ALA A 115 -0.58 18.30 0.00
CA ALA A 115 -0.08 17.58 1.16
C ALA A 115 -0.48 16.11 1.09
N ALA A 116 0.47 15.21 1.24
CA ALA A 116 0.20 13.79 1.18
C ALA A 116 0.58 13.10 2.50
N PHE A 117 -0.13 12.03 2.82
CA PHE A 117 0.05 11.30 4.06
C PHE A 117 0.04 9.81 3.75
N VAL A 118 1.17 9.14 3.90
CA VAL A 118 1.26 7.69 3.65
C VAL A 118 0.76 6.95 4.88
N LEU A 119 -0.29 6.16 4.71
CA LEU A 119 -0.85 5.34 5.76
C LEU A 119 -0.23 3.93 5.73
N LYS A 120 0.56 3.60 6.75
CA LYS A 120 0.97 2.24 7.06
C LYS A 120 -0.03 1.69 8.08
N TYR A 121 -1.04 0.97 7.60
CA TYR A 121 -2.14 0.45 8.42
C TYR A 121 -1.86 -0.98 8.90
N ARG A 122 -2.58 -1.43 9.92
CA ARG A 122 -2.50 -2.81 10.41
C ARG A 122 -3.01 -3.78 9.36
N VAL A 123 -2.27 -4.85 9.18
CA VAL A 123 -2.59 -5.93 8.26
C VAL A 123 -2.76 -7.24 9.03
N MET A 124 -3.29 -8.26 8.36
CA MET A 124 -3.44 -9.58 8.94
C MET A 124 -2.07 -10.18 9.26
N GLU A 125 -2.04 -11.06 10.27
CA GLU A 125 -0.83 -11.82 10.57
C GLU A 125 -0.52 -12.79 9.43
N THR A 126 0.73 -12.79 8.99
CA THR A 126 1.27 -13.66 7.95
C THR A 126 2.44 -14.48 8.50
N PRO A 127 2.78 -15.62 7.86
CA PRO A 127 3.92 -16.43 8.28
C PRO A 127 5.20 -15.61 8.39
N VAL A 128 5.99 -15.84 9.43
CA VAL A 128 7.25 -15.11 9.69
C VAL A 128 8.35 -15.52 8.72
N PRO A 129 8.58 -16.83 8.42
CA PRO A 129 9.57 -17.25 7.42
C PRO A 129 9.18 -16.81 6.00
N GLU A 130 10.16 -16.34 5.24
CA GLU A 130 9.90 -15.79 3.90
C GLU A 130 9.40 -16.86 2.90
N ASP A 131 9.89 -18.08 3.00
CA ASP A 131 9.44 -19.21 2.20
C ASP A 131 7.99 -19.61 2.49
N GLU A 132 7.59 -19.62 3.76
CA GLU A 132 6.21 -19.87 4.16
C GLU A 132 5.30 -18.69 3.74
N PHE A 133 5.79 -17.46 3.82
CA PHE A 133 5.08 -16.28 3.35
C PHE A 133 4.89 -16.32 1.84
N SER A 134 5.90 -16.74 1.07
CA SER A 134 5.77 -16.91 -0.37
C SER A 134 4.65 -17.91 -0.72
N VAL A 135 4.61 -19.07 -0.06
CA VAL A 135 3.52 -20.06 -0.23
C VAL A 135 2.16 -19.47 0.16
N HIS A 136 2.11 -18.64 1.20
CA HIS A 136 0.89 -17.95 1.61
C HIS A 136 0.41 -16.98 0.53
N MET A 137 1.32 -16.21 -0.08
CA MET A 137 0.98 -15.28 -1.16
C MET A 137 0.55 -15.98 -2.44
N ASP A 138 1.08 -17.15 -2.75
CA ASP A 138 0.63 -17.96 -3.90
C ASP A 138 -0.86 -18.30 -3.79
N ARG A 139 -1.36 -18.56 -2.59
CA ARG A 139 -2.79 -18.82 -2.37
C ARG A 139 -3.66 -17.60 -2.70
N MET A 140 -3.10 -16.42 -2.55
CA MET A 140 -3.82 -15.17 -2.81
C MET A 140 -3.78 -14.78 -4.29
N PHE A 141 -2.61 -14.87 -4.92
CA PHE A 141 -2.40 -14.36 -6.27
C PHE A 141 -2.52 -15.42 -7.37
N ALA A 142 -2.35 -16.70 -7.03
CA ALA A 142 -2.45 -17.82 -7.95
C ALA A 142 -3.34 -18.96 -7.37
N PRO A 143 -4.60 -18.67 -7.00
CA PRO A 143 -5.46 -19.67 -6.37
C PRO A 143 -5.76 -20.83 -7.34
N THR A 144 -5.75 -22.06 -6.81
CA THR A 144 -6.23 -23.24 -7.51
C THR A 144 -7.68 -23.56 -7.08
N PRO A 145 -8.40 -24.45 -7.79
CA PRO A 145 -9.75 -24.87 -7.38
C PRO A 145 -9.84 -25.44 -5.95
N GLU A 146 -8.73 -25.98 -5.44
CA GLU A 146 -8.60 -26.56 -4.11
C GLU A 146 -8.16 -25.54 -3.05
N THR A 147 -7.79 -24.33 -3.48
CA THR A 147 -7.30 -23.28 -2.57
C THR A 147 -8.45 -22.79 -1.69
N VAL A 148 -8.26 -22.85 -0.37
CA VAL A 148 -9.16 -22.20 0.57
C VAL A 148 -8.91 -20.70 0.52
N PRO A 149 -9.92 -19.87 0.19
CA PRO A 149 -9.76 -18.42 0.16
C PRO A 149 -9.33 -17.85 1.50
N ILE A 150 -8.47 -16.84 1.47
CA ILE A 150 -8.10 -16.09 2.68
C ILE A 150 -9.30 -15.22 3.08
N ASP A 151 -9.72 -15.33 4.32
CA ASP A 151 -10.79 -14.47 4.86
C ASP A 151 -10.21 -13.11 5.27
N ILE A 152 -10.48 -12.09 4.48
CA ILE A 152 -9.93 -10.74 4.67
C ILE A 152 -10.76 -9.85 5.61
N ARG A 153 -11.86 -10.37 6.20
CA ARG A 153 -12.79 -9.54 7.00
C ARG A 153 -12.13 -8.93 8.23
N GLU A 154 -11.24 -9.65 8.88
CA GLU A 154 -10.49 -9.14 10.03
C GLU A 154 -9.54 -8.00 9.60
N GLY A 155 -8.75 -8.22 8.55
CA GLY A 155 -7.85 -7.21 8.00
C GLY A 155 -8.59 -5.95 7.59
N LEU A 156 -9.71 -6.09 6.87
CA LEU A 156 -10.57 -4.97 6.49
C LEU A 156 -11.06 -4.20 7.72
N SER A 157 -11.49 -4.88 8.78
CA SER A 157 -12.05 -4.23 9.96
C SER A 157 -11.04 -3.35 10.68
N VAL A 158 -9.79 -3.82 10.85
CA VAL A 158 -8.75 -3.05 11.52
C VAL A 158 -8.19 -1.94 10.62
N ALA A 159 -8.08 -2.18 9.31
CA ALA A 159 -7.63 -1.17 8.35
C ALA A 159 -8.58 0.02 8.29
N VAL A 160 -9.90 -0.20 8.33
CA VAL A 160 -10.90 0.87 8.37
C VAL A 160 -10.75 1.73 9.63
N VAL A 161 -10.48 1.12 10.79
CA VAL A 161 -10.24 1.87 12.03
C VAL A 161 -8.99 2.75 11.91
N ASP A 162 -7.93 2.23 11.31
CA ASP A 162 -6.69 3.00 11.11
C ASP A 162 -6.88 4.13 10.09
N ALA A 163 -7.65 3.89 9.03
CA ALA A 163 -7.99 4.91 8.04
C ALA A 163 -8.82 6.05 8.65
N GLN A 164 -9.78 5.73 9.52
CA GLN A 164 -10.55 6.74 10.26
C GLN A 164 -9.65 7.55 11.20
N ALA A 165 -8.77 6.89 11.96
CA ALA A 165 -7.83 7.57 12.84
C ALA A 165 -6.86 8.49 12.05
N ALA A 166 -6.43 8.06 10.85
CA ALA A 166 -5.61 8.87 9.97
C ALA A 166 -6.35 10.14 9.52
N LEU A 167 -7.60 10.01 9.10
CA LEU A 167 -8.44 11.15 8.70
C LEU A 167 -8.62 12.14 9.86
N GLU A 168 -9.01 11.63 11.03
CA GLU A 168 -9.17 12.46 12.24
C GLU A 168 -7.87 13.20 12.62
N LEU A 169 -6.72 12.54 12.46
CA LEU A 169 -5.42 13.16 12.73
C LEU A 169 -5.10 14.28 11.74
N VAL A 170 -5.37 14.07 10.44
CA VAL A 170 -5.14 15.10 9.41
C VAL A 170 -6.08 16.28 9.61
N GLU A 171 -7.34 16.05 9.91
CA GLU A 171 -8.32 17.11 10.23
C GLU A 171 -7.89 17.90 11.47
N ALA A 172 -7.52 17.23 12.55
CA ALA A 172 -7.12 17.87 13.80
C ALA A 172 -5.82 18.70 13.68
N ARG A 173 -4.94 18.37 12.74
CA ARG A 173 -3.68 19.07 12.49
C ARG A 173 -3.68 19.91 11.22
N SER A 174 -4.81 20.10 10.59
CA SER A 174 -4.92 20.81 9.31
C SER A 174 -4.33 22.22 9.36
N GLU A 175 -4.56 22.98 10.43
CA GLU A 175 -3.99 24.32 10.62
C GLU A 175 -2.45 24.29 10.67
N VAL A 176 -1.85 23.32 11.38
CA VAL A 176 -0.39 23.18 11.51
C VAL A 176 0.26 22.87 10.17
N TRP A 177 -0.43 22.15 9.29
CA TRP A 177 0.06 21.75 7.97
C TRP A 177 -0.42 22.66 6.83
N GLY A 178 -1.13 23.76 7.14
CA GLY A 178 -1.66 24.67 6.12
C GLY A 178 -2.71 24.04 5.21
N ILE A 179 -3.49 23.07 5.72
CA ILE A 179 -4.50 22.32 4.98
C ILE A 179 -5.88 22.91 5.23
N ASP A 180 -6.68 23.00 4.17
CA ASP A 180 -8.12 23.27 4.27
C ASP A 180 -8.84 21.94 4.63
N PRO A 181 -9.47 21.85 5.81
CA PRO A 181 -10.13 20.61 6.24
C PRO A 181 -11.29 20.18 5.34
N SER A 182 -11.83 21.08 4.51
CA SER A 182 -12.84 20.73 3.50
C SER A 182 -12.26 20.12 2.22
N ARG A 183 -10.93 20.02 2.12
CA ARG A 183 -10.20 19.58 0.93
C ARG A 183 -9.27 18.39 1.21
N ILE A 184 -9.71 17.52 2.12
CA ILE A 184 -9.00 16.26 2.45
C ILE A 184 -9.67 15.12 1.72
N GLY A 185 -8.88 14.32 1.01
CA GLY A 185 -9.33 13.11 0.31
C GLY A 185 -8.51 11.88 0.69
N MET A 186 -8.97 10.72 0.26
CA MET A 186 -8.23 9.46 0.33
C MET A 186 -8.01 8.90 -1.05
N LEU A 187 -6.85 8.30 -1.27
CA LEU A 187 -6.47 7.60 -2.50
C LEU A 187 -6.01 6.20 -2.12
N GLY A 188 -6.82 5.20 -2.46
CA GLY A 188 -6.53 3.81 -2.18
C GLY A 188 -6.11 3.04 -3.44
N PHE A 189 -5.25 2.05 -3.25
CA PHE A 189 -4.79 1.11 -4.27
C PHE A 189 -5.22 -0.30 -3.89
N SER A 190 -5.83 -1.05 -4.81
CA SER A 190 -6.27 -2.44 -4.57
C SER A 190 -7.15 -2.55 -3.32
N ALA A 191 -6.61 -3.10 -2.23
CA ALA A 191 -7.29 -3.25 -0.94
C ALA A 191 -7.15 -2.01 -0.02
N GLY A 192 -6.37 -1.03 -0.44
CA GLY A 192 -6.19 0.22 0.29
C GLY A 192 -7.36 1.20 0.15
#